data_1419e3dcb57853a9c312302a6592c07f
#
_entry.id   1419e3dcb57853a9c312302a6592c07f
#
_cell.length_a   1.000
_cell.length_b   1.000
_cell.length_c   1.000
_cell.angle_alpha   90.00
_cell.angle_beta   90.00
_cell.angle_gamma   90.00
#
_symmetry.space_group_name_H-M   'P 1'
#
loop_
_entity.id
_entity.type
_entity.pdbx_description
1 polymer ?
#
loop_
_entity_poly.entity_id
_entity_poly.type
_entity_poly.pdbx_seq_one_letter_code
_entity_poly.pdbx_strand_id
1 'polypeptide(L)'
;MQIVQREHSNALPIMDDIDRLYCQLSEFESGGTLIKQRYDESFSMLVGTFEEFTDRKWSIEFENRDYTEIEPINPDDTIILTFSGGKDSVASALRYKQMGYKVYLYHMRHINPSLSDEWKSAKKLAELLELPIYFDDIHFKGYHCWTEHPMKNMLIANGALSYGIRENITTHIAFGNYNSSYLEDNYFDRCAGDCVDMWEAYNDIIQRCIPNFEMDVNLTNMGDTLDILADRTDLINASISCLCRHSLRDYRRNWVKDTYGIELFEHRCGSCYKCCVEYMYMADHDKMPYSEDYYKYCLGQLYKVAQAEKVPVTDITDVWGHFIAYPIEQSKLQSILNCKMLRTKIKWWQGVDR
;
A
#
# COMPACT_ATOMS: atom_id res chain seq x y z
N MET A 1 -1.33 -22.75 -15.61
CA MET A 1 -1.74 -22.88 -14.20
C MET A 1 -0.64 -22.26 -13.35
N GLN A 2 -0.92 -21.08 -12.80
CA GLN A 2 -0.04 -20.46 -11.83
C GLN A 2 -0.16 -21.23 -10.52
N ILE A 3 0.94 -21.43 -9.84
CA ILE A 3 0.96 -22.05 -8.52
C ILE A 3 1.65 -21.05 -7.60
N VAL A 4 0.93 -20.62 -6.57
CA VAL A 4 1.56 -19.97 -5.42
C VAL A 4 2.20 -21.09 -4.61
N GLN A 5 3.50 -21.04 -4.47
CA GLN A 5 4.23 -21.93 -3.59
C GLN A 5 4.90 -21.09 -2.51
N ARG A 6 4.44 -21.24 -1.28
CA ARG A 6 5.06 -20.66 -0.10
C ARG A 6 6.15 -21.59 0.43
N GLU A 7 7.09 -21.03 1.18
CA GLU A 7 8.08 -21.83 1.91
C GLU A 7 7.40 -22.83 2.85
N HIS A 8 6.28 -22.43 3.44
CA HIS A 8 5.44 -23.27 4.27
C HIS A 8 3.99 -23.33 3.74
N SER A 9 3.30 -24.43 3.97
CA SER A 9 1.87 -24.55 3.69
C SER A 9 1.05 -23.58 4.54
N ASN A 10 -0.11 -23.17 4.03
CA ASN A 10 -1.05 -22.39 4.82
C ASN A 10 -1.53 -23.19 6.06
N ALA A 11 -1.84 -22.47 7.14
CA ALA A 11 -2.27 -23.07 8.39
C ALA A 11 -3.69 -23.67 8.32
N LEU A 12 -4.54 -23.10 7.47
CA LEU A 12 -5.94 -23.51 7.32
C LEU A 12 -6.29 -23.78 5.85
N PRO A 13 -7.14 -24.78 5.54
CA PRO A 13 -7.53 -25.10 4.17
C PRO A 13 -8.19 -23.96 3.42
N ILE A 14 -8.97 -23.10 4.10
CA ILE A 14 -9.62 -21.95 3.50
C ILE A 14 -8.61 -20.94 2.94
N MET A 15 -7.44 -20.83 3.54
CA MET A 15 -6.35 -19.97 3.05
C MET A 15 -5.74 -20.52 1.76
N ASP A 16 -5.70 -21.83 1.58
CA ASP A 16 -5.30 -22.45 0.31
C ASP A 16 -6.32 -22.16 -0.80
N ASP A 17 -7.60 -22.06 -0.45
CA ASP A 17 -8.64 -21.66 -1.39
C ASP A 17 -8.50 -20.19 -1.80
N ILE A 18 -8.14 -19.28 -0.89
CA ILE A 18 -7.82 -17.87 -1.21
C ILE A 18 -6.64 -17.80 -2.19
N ASP A 19 -5.53 -18.45 -1.89
CA ASP A 19 -4.34 -18.46 -2.73
C ASP A 19 -4.63 -19.06 -4.12
N ARG A 20 -5.48 -20.08 -4.17
CA ARG A 20 -5.91 -20.73 -5.42
C ARG A 20 -6.82 -19.83 -6.25
N LEU A 21 -7.79 -19.16 -5.61
CA LEU A 21 -8.66 -18.21 -6.29
C LEU A 21 -7.85 -17.05 -6.88
N TYR A 22 -6.89 -16.52 -6.11
CA TYR A 22 -5.94 -15.53 -6.60
C TYR A 22 -5.27 -15.98 -7.91
N CYS A 23 -4.73 -17.20 -7.94
CA CYS A 23 -4.08 -17.73 -9.12
C CYS A 23 -5.05 -17.82 -10.30
N GLN A 24 -6.27 -18.29 -10.06
CA GLN A 24 -7.28 -18.46 -11.12
C GLN A 24 -7.75 -17.11 -11.68
N LEU A 25 -7.98 -16.12 -10.84
CA LEU A 25 -8.37 -14.78 -11.28
C LEU A 25 -7.23 -14.05 -11.99
N SER A 26 -5.97 -14.38 -11.66
CA SER A 26 -4.77 -13.78 -12.29
C SER A 26 -4.44 -14.34 -13.67
N GLU A 27 -4.83 -15.57 -13.97
CA GLU A 27 -4.48 -16.23 -15.24
C GLU A 27 -5.21 -15.63 -16.46
N PHE A 28 -6.28 -14.89 -16.27
CA PHE A 28 -7.21 -14.56 -17.33
C PHE A 28 -7.24 -13.06 -17.64
N GLU A 29 -6.34 -12.64 -18.51
CA GLU A 29 -6.33 -11.28 -19.06
C GLU A 29 -7.51 -10.98 -20.01
N SER A 30 -8.24 -12.00 -20.46
CA SER A 30 -9.32 -11.84 -21.43
C SER A 30 -10.63 -12.44 -20.91
N GLY A 31 -11.49 -11.59 -20.42
CA GLY A 31 -12.91 -11.75 -20.08
C GLY A 31 -13.58 -13.12 -20.05
N GLY A 32 -14.41 -13.31 -19.02
CA GLY A 32 -15.38 -14.39 -18.94
C GLY A 32 -14.83 -15.81 -18.96
N THR A 33 -14.29 -16.29 -17.83
CA THR A 33 -13.77 -17.65 -17.76
C THR A 33 -14.56 -18.49 -16.80
N LEU A 34 -14.84 -19.72 -17.23
CA LEU A 34 -15.44 -20.76 -16.38
C LEU A 34 -14.38 -21.26 -15.41
N ILE A 35 -14.54 -20.96 -14.13
CA ILE A 35 -13.77 -21.58 -13.06
C ILE A 35 -14.51 -22.86 -12.66
N LYS A 36 -13.95 -24.01 -12.99
CA LYS A 36 -14.57 -25.32 -12.73
C LYS A 36 -14.53 -25.76 -11.26
N GLN A 37 -13.79 -25.02 -10.45
CA GLN A 37 -13.67 -25.32 -9.04
C GLN A 37 -14.82 -24.67 -8.28
N ARG A 38 -15.34 -25.36 -7.30
CA ARG A 38 -16.32 -24.83 -6.36
C ARG A 38 -15.61 -24.17 -5.20
N TYR A 39 -16.17 -23.06 -4.74
CA TYR A 39 -15.72 -22.31 -3.58
C TYR A 39 -16.82 -22.21 -2.53
N ASP A 40 -16.46 -21.93 -1.29
CA ASP A 40 -17.43 -21.63 -0.25
C ASP A 40 -18.24 -20.38 -0.59
N GLU A 41 -19.49 -20.30 -0.17
CA GLU A 41 -20.38 -19.17 -0.46
C GLU A 41 -19.83 -17.83 0.06
N SER A 42 -19.01 -17.85 1.12
CA SER A 42 -18.33 -16.65 1.65
C SER A 42 -17.39 -15.97 0.64
N PHE A 43 -16.93 -16.70 -0.39
CA PHE A 43 -16.12 -16.12 -1.47
C PHE A 43 -16.91 -15.29 -2.47
N SER A 44 -18.25 -15.33 -2.44
CA SER A 44 -19.09 -14.63 -3.43
C SER A 44 -18.90 -13.11 -3.40
N MET A 45 -18.80 -12.53 -2.21
CA MET A 45 -18.56 -11.08 -2.05
C MET A 45 -17.20 -10.69 -2.60
N LEU A 46 -16.15 -11.45 -2.31
CA LEU A 46 -14.80 -11.20 -2.83
C LEU A 46 -14.75 -11.25 -4.36
N VAL A 47 -15.41 -12.24 -4.97
CA VAL A 47 -15.49 -12.36 -6.43
C VAL A 47 -16.28 -11.20 -7.01
N GLY A 48 -17.41 -10.83 -6.41
CA GLY A 48 -18.23 -9.68 -6.84
C GLY A 48 -17.44 -8.36 -6.84
N THR A 49 -16.76 -8.07 -5.74
CA THR A 49 -15.89 -6.90 -5.62
C THR A 49 -14.78 -6.91 -6.69
N PHE A 50 -14.18 -8.08 -6.94
CA PHE A 50 -13.16 -8.21 -7.96
C PHE A 50 -13.70 -8.03 -9.38
N GLU A 51 -14.91 -8.48 -9.65
CA GLU A 51 -15.61 -8.28 -10.92
C GLU A 51 -15.89 -6.80 -11.20
N GLU A 52 -16.39 -6.08 -10.22
CA GLU A 52 -16.63 -4.63 -10.31
C GLU A 52 -15.33 -3.88 -10.58
N PHE A 53 -14.29 -4.30 -9.90
CA PHE A 53 -12.98 -3.68 -9.97
C PHE A 53 -12.29 -3.84 -11.33
N THR A 54 -12.42 -5.02 -11.94
CA THR A 54 -11.74 -5.37 -13.19
C THR A 54 -12.61 -5.19 -14.43
N ASP A 55 -13.90 -4.87 -14.25
CA ASP A 55 -14.92 -4.88 -15.32
C ASP A 55 -14.96 -6.22 -16.07
N ARG A 56 -14.74 -7.32 -15.35
CA ARG A 56 -14.71 -8.70 -15.87
C ARG A 56 -15.71 -9.54 -15.11
N LYS A 57 -16.13 -10.64 -15.73
CA LYS A 57 -17.07 -11.61 -15.12
C LYS A 57 -16.47 -12.99 -15.13
N TRP A 58 -16.65 -13.71 -14.02
CA TRP A 58 -16.29 -15.11 -13.88
C TRP A 58 -17.52 -15.96 -13.58
N SER A 59 -17.57 -17.15 -14.17
CA SER A 59 -18.58 -18.14 -13.82
C SER A 59 -17.97 -19.08 -12.79
N ILE A 60 -18.36 -18.92 -11.53
CA ILE A 60 -17.89 -19.71 -10.38
C ILE A 60 -19.09 -20.35 -9.74
N GLU A 61 -18.98 -21.63 -9.37
CA GLU A 61 -19.98 -22.30 -8.55
C GLU A 61 -19.61 -22.13 -7.07
N PHE A 62 -20.58 -21.69 -6.26
CA PHE A 62 -20.44 -21.59 -4.82
C PHE A 62 -21.21 -22.72 -4.14
N GLU A 63 -20.69 -23.20 -3.02
CA GLU A 63 -21.32 -24.22 -2.17
C GLU A 63 -20.94 -23.96 -0.71
N ASN A 64 -21.87 -24.27 0.20
CA ASN A 64 -21.53 -24.20 1.62
C ASN A 64 -20.54 -25.32 1.96
N ARG A 65 -19.45 -25.00 2.63
CA ARG A 65 -18.43 -25.95 3.05
C ARG A 65 -18.27 -25.94 4.56
N ASP A 66 -18.02 -27.12 5.09
CA ASP A 66 -17.64 -27.26 6.49
C ASP A 66 -16.13 -27.10 6.63
N TYR A 67 -15.71 -26.08 7.34
CA TYR A 67 -14.32 -25.88 7.75
C TYR A 67 -14.18 -26.17 9.24
N THR A 68 -13.02 -26.67 9.62
CA THR A 68 -12.69 -26.82 11.04
C THR A 68 -12.43 -25.46 11.64
N GLU A 69 -13.21 -25.11 12.63
CA GLU A 69 -12.98 -23.90 13.44
C GLU A 69 -11.79 -24.11 14.38
N ILE A 70 -11.04 -23.05 14.58
CA ILE A 70 -10.01 -22.95 15.61
C ILE A 70 -10.33 -21.79 16.54
N GLU A 71 -9.93 -21.94 17.79
CA GLU A 71 -10.02 -20.85 18.74
C GLU A 71 -9.04 -19.72 18.36
N PRO A 72 -9.44 -18.45 18.43
CA PRO A 72 -8.53 -17.33 18.22
C PRO A 72 -7.34 -17.37 19.19
N ILE A 73 -6.15 -17.16 18.68
CA ILE A 73 -4.94 -17.02 19.46
C ILE A 73 -4.73 -15.51 19.70
N ASN A 74 -5.16 -15.03 20.85
CA ASN A 74 -5.10 -13.60 21.18
C ASN A 74 -4.40 -13.40 22.53
N PRO A 75 -3.07 -13.60 22.61
CA PRO A 75 -2.34 -13.17 23.78
C PRO A 75 -2.41 -11.65 23.87
N ASP A 76 -2.61 -11.13 25.09
CA ASP A 76 -2.79 -9.72 25.35
C ASP A 76 -1.77 -8.86 24.61
N ASP A 77 -2.26 -7.85 23.90
CA ASP A 77 -1.47 -6.84 23.19
C ASP A 77 -0.41 -7.37 22.22
N THR A 78 -0.66 -8.49 21.56
CA THR A 78 0.25 -9.03 20.52
C THR A 78 -0.37 -8.92 19.13
N ILE A 79 0.41 -8.41 18.16
CA ILE A 79 -0.04 -8.22 16.78
C ILE A 79 1.04 -8.62 15.76
N ILE A 80 0.63 -9.19 14.63
CA ILE A 80 1.50 -9.37 13.47
C ILE A 80 1.15 -8.32 12.44
N LEU A 81 2.10 -7.44 12.16
CA LEU A 81 1.96 -6.39 11.15
C LEU A 81 2.59 -6.85 9.83
N THR A 82 1.82 -6.82 8.75
CA THR A 82 2.37 -6.96 7.40
C THR A 82 3.29 -5.78 7.09
N PHE A 83 4.52 -6.07 6.66
CA PHE A 83 5.58 -5.07 6.63
C PHE A 83 6.31 -5.05 5.28
N SER A 84 6.01 -4.06 4.45
CA SER A 84 6.61 -3.92 3.13
C SER A 84 8.00 -3.27 3.14
N GLY A 85 8.38 -2.59 4.22
CA GLY A 85 9.56 -1.71 4.26
C GLY A 85 9.29 -0.33 3.64
N GLY A 86 8.05 -0.03 3.27
CA GLY A 86 7.59 1.30 2.90
C GLY A 86 7.29 2.16 4.13
N LYS A 87 7.26 3.49 3.94
CA LYS A 87 7.02 4.44 5.04
C LYS A 87 5.70 4.21 5.77
N ASP A 88 4.64 3.79 5.07
CA ASP A 88 3.32 3.58 5.66
C ASP A 88 3.33 2.40 6.65
N SER A 89 3.96 1.28 6.28
CA SER A 89 4.14 0.15 7.20
C SER A 89 5.08 0.47 8.37
N VAL A 90 6.07 1.36 8.17
CA VAL A 90 6.95 1.83 9.26
C VAL A 90 6.17 2.70 10.25
N ALA A 91 5.35 3.63 9.75
CA ALA A 91 4.51 4.47 10.60
C ALA A 91 3.51 3.62 11.41
N SER A 92 2.91 2.61 10.77
CA SER A 92 2.02 1.66 11.46
C SER A 92 2.75 0.89 12.56
N ALA A 93 3.97 0.41 12.30
CA ALA A 93 4.77 -0.29 13.32
C ALA A 93 5.08 0.59 14.54
N LEU A 94 5.42 1.87 14.31
CA LEU A 94 5.63 2.83 15.39
C LEU A 94 4.35 3.08 16.17
N ARG A 95 3.22 3.23 15.49
CA ARG A 95 1.91 3.48 16.10
C ARG A 95 1.50 2.32 17.00
N TYR A 96 1.56 1.07 16.54
CA TYR A 96 1.25 -0.09 17.39
C TYR A 96 2.20 -0.22 18.57
N LYS A 97 3.49 0.04 18.37
CA LYS A 97 4.47 0.07 19.47
C LYS A 97 4.13 1.15 20.51
N GLN A 98 3.72 2.34 20.08
CA GLN A 98 3.28 3.43 20.96
C GLN A 98 1.99 3.09 21.72
N MET A 99 1.08 2.33 21.12
CA MET A 99 -0.13 1.81 21.75
C MET A 99 0.15 0.69 22.76
N GLY A 100 1.39 0.22 22.87
CA GLY A 100 1.80 -0.81 23.82
C GLY A 100 1.78 -2.24 23.26
N TYR A 101 1.48 -2.42 21.96
CA TYR A 101 1.47 -3.75 21.37
C TYR A 101 2.86 -4.37 21.27
N LYS A 102 2.94 -5.67 21.49
CA LYS A 102 4.06 -6.50 21.10
C LYS A 102 3.95 -6.81 19.61
N VAL A 103 4.74 -6.10 18.81
CA VAL A 103 4.66 -6.14 17.36
C VAL A 103 5.63 -7.17 16.79
N TYR A 104 5.12 -8.08 15.95
CA TYR A 104 5.89 -8.95 15.08
C TYR A 104 5.72 -8.47 13.65
N LEU A 105 6.81 -8.36 12.89
CA LEU A 105 6.77 -7.95 11.50
C LEU A 105 6.75 -9.18 10.59
N TYR A 106 5.88 -9.17 9.59
CA TYR A 106 5.80 -10.19 8.56
C TYR A 106 6.08 -9.58 7.19
N HIS A 107 7.10 -10.08 6.51
CA HIS A 107 7.46 -9.64 5.16
C HIS A 107 7.40 -10.79 4.17
N MET A 108 6.52 -10.70 3.19
CA MET A 108 6.44 -11.65 2.10
C MET A 108 7.45 -11.28 1.02
N ARG A 109 8.45 -12.14 0.82
CA ARG A 109 9.52 -11.91 -0.14
C ARG A 109 9.22 -12.61 -1.46
N HIS A 110 9.07 -11.82 -2.50
CA HIS A 110 9.05 -12.37 -3.85
C HIS A 110 10.47 -12.71 -4.31
N ILE A 111 10.66 -13.92 -4.85
CA ILE A 111 12.00 -14.37 -5.32
C ILE A 111 12.48 -13.66 -6.60
N ASN A 112 11.69 -12.74 -7.15
CA ASN A 112 12.15 -11.95 -8.27
C ASN A 112 13.29 -10.99 -7.85
N PRO A 113 14.50 -11.10 -8.46
CA PRO A 113 15.64 -10.24 -8.12
C PRO A 113 15.37 -8.74 -8.28
N SER A 114 14.41 -8.34 -9.10
CA SER A 114 14.05 -6.93 -9.30
C SER A 114 13.42 -6.27 -8.06
N LEU A 115 12.92 -7.06 -7.12
CA LEU A 115 12.35 -6.62 -5.85
C LEU A 115 13.29 -6.84 -4.65
N SER A 116 14.55 -7.16 -4.91
CA SER A 116 15.53 -7.51 -3.87
C SER A 116 15.80 -6.42 -2.85
N ASP A 117 15.48 -5.16 -3.16
CA ASP A 117 15.75 -4.04 -2.24
C ASP A 117 14.67 -3.90 -1.16
N GLU A 118 13.43 -4.27 -1.42
CA GLU A 118 12.35 -4.16 -0.43
C GLU A 118 12.66 -4.99 0.82
N TRP A 119 13.07 -6.25 0.67
CA TRP A 119 13.40 -7.08 1.81
C TRP A 119 14.63 -6.60 2.59
N LYS A 120 15.62 -6.00 1.90
CA LYS A 120 16.79 -5.39 2.56
C LYS A 120 16.39 -4.19 3.38
N SER A 121 15.52 -3.35 2.82
CA SER A 121 14.94 -2.22 3.54
C SER A 121 14.12 -2.69 4.74
N ALA A 122 13.24 -3.67 4.54
CA ALA A 122 12.44 -4.24 5.62
C ALA A 122 13.31 -4.79 6.77
N LYS A 123 14.41 -5.49 6.43
CA LYS A 123 15.38 -5.98 7.43
C LYS A 123 16.04 -4.85 8.20
N LYS A 124 16.59 -3.85 7.47
CA LYS A 124 17.25 -2.68 8.09
C LYS A 124 16.28 -1.90 8.99
N LEU A 125 15.05 -1.74 8.56
CA LEU A 125 14.02 -1.05 9.32
C LEU A 125 13.61 -1.83 10.58
N ALA A 126 13.47 -3.14 10.48
CA ALA A 126 13.17 -3.99 11.63
C ALA A 126 14.29 -3.87 12.71
N GLU A 127 15.56 -3.82 12.29
CA GLU A 127 16.70 -3.58 13.17
C GLU A 127 16.62 -2.19 13.83
N LEU A 128 16.31 -1.12 13.06
CA LEU A 128 16.14 0.24 13.58
C LEU A 128 14.95 0.41 14.52
N LEU A 129 13.90 -0.37 14.31
CA LEU A 129 12.68 -0.40 15.14
C LEU A 129 12.84 -1.32 16.36
N GLU A 130 13.88 -2.17 16.38
CA GLU A 130 14.10 -3.22 17.39
C GLU A 130 12.90 -4.18 17.46
N LEU A 131 12.38 -4.59 16.29
CA LEU A 131 11.25 -5.49 16.17
C LEU A 131 11.63 -6.79 15.48
N PRO A 132 11.10 -7.94 15.92
CA PRO A 132 11.30 -9.21 15.25
C PRO A 132 10.61 -9.19 13.88
N ILE A 133 11.28 -9.71 12.85
CA ILE A 133 10.74 -9.82 11.50
C ILE A 133 10.87 -11.25 10.99
N TYR A 134 9.78 -11.76 10.41
CA TYR A 134 9.74 -13.02 9.69
C TYR A 134 9.68 -12.77 8.20
N PHE A 135 10.50 -13.49 7.42
CA PHE A 135 10.52 -13.45 5.96
C PHE A 135 9.92 -14.72 5.42
N ASP A 136 8.86 -14.60 4.65
CA ASP A 136 8.20 -15.71 3.96
C ASP A 136 8.54 -15.64 2.47
N ASP A 137 9.11 -16.72 1.93
CA ASP A 137 9.46 -16.80 0.52
C ASP A 137 8.28 -17.32 -0.28
N ILE A 138 7.85 -16.53 -1.27
CA ILE A 138 6.77 -16.90 -2.16
C ILE A 138 7.26 -17.06 -3.60
N HIS A 139 6.92 -18.20 -4.19
CA HIS A 139 7.18 -18.49 -5.58
C HIS A 139 5.89 -18.43 -6.39
N PHE A 140 5.89 -17.60 -7.42
CA PHE A 140 4.87 -17.66 -8.46
C PHE A 140 5.44 -18.38 -9.69
N LYS A 141 4.84 -19.51 -10.04
CA LYS A 141 5.07 -20.15 -11.33
C LYS A 141 4.07 -19.59 -12.33
N GLY A 142 4.48 -18.61 -13.13
CA GLY A 142 3.66 -17.98 -14.16
C GLY A 142 3.81 -16.46 -14.15
N TYR A 143 2.87 -15.74 -14.61
CA TYR A 143 2.90 -14.41 -15.14
C TYR A 143 3.39 -13.25 -14.22
N HIS A 144 3.75 -12.14 -14.86
CA HIS A 144 4.57 -11.02 -14.37
C HIS A 144 3.84 -9.94 -13.54
N CYS A 145 2.54 -10.06 -13.24
CA CYS A 145 1.76 -8.96 -12.68
C CYS A 145 1.51 -9.02 -11.15
N TRP A 146 2.48 -9.48 -10.40
CA TRP A 146 2.41 -9.49 -8.94
C TRP A 146 2.05 -8.13 -8.34
N THR A 147 2.66 -7.05 -8.85
CA THR A 147 2.52 -5.70 -8.26
C THR A 147 1.18 -5.02 -8.56
N GLU A 148 0.43 -5.50 -9.55
CA GLU A 148 -0.79 -4.87 -10.05
C GLU A 148 -2.05 -5.67 -9.72
N HIS A 149 -1.90 -6.87 -9.12
CA HIS A 149 -3.05 -7.73 -8.86
C HIS A 149 -3.82 -7.26 -7.63
N PRO A 150 -5.15 -7.07 -7.77
CA PRO A 150 -5.99 -6.55 -6.68
C PRO A 150 -5.93 -7.36 -5.38
N MET A 151 -5.88 -8.68 -5.46
CA MET A 151 -5.85 -9.56 -4.29
C MET A 151 -4.44 -9.75 -3.67
N LYS A 152 -3.42 -9.07 -4.17
CA LYS A 152 -2.04 -9.23 -3.65
C LYS A 152 -1.96 -9.07 -2.13
N ASN A 153 -2.64 -8.07 -1.62
CA ASN A 153 -2.61 -7.76 -0.19
C ASN A 153 -3.27 -8.85 0.65
N MET A 154 -4.27 -9.55 0.12
CA MET A 154 -4.86 -10.72 0.79
C MET A 154 -3.90 -11.90 0.88
N LEU A 155 -3.07 -12.13 -0.16
CA LEU A 155 -2.03 -13.16 -0.06
C LEU A 155 -1.02 -12.84 1.05
N ILE A 156 -0.69 -11.55 1.23
CA ILE A 156 0.21 -11.10 2.29
C ILE A 156 -0.44 -11.34 3.66
N ALA A 157 -1.71 -10.95 3.81
CA ALA A 157 -2.46 -11.17 5.03
C ALA A 157 -2.59 -12.66 5.36
N ASN A 158 -2.90 -13.51 4.36
CA ASN A 158 -2.94 -14.96 4.49
C ASN A 158 -1.63 -15.54 5.05
N GLY A 159 -0.51 -15.11 4.50
CA GLY A 159 0.80 -15.55 4.97
C GLY A 159 1.08 -15.11 6.40
N ALA A 160 0.74 -13.88 6.75
CA ALA A 160 0.91 -13.35 8.10
C ALA A 160 0.06 -14.11 9.12
N LEU A 161 -1.20 -14.39 8.79
CA LEU A 161 -2.11 -15.16 9.63
C LEU A 161 -1.64 -16.62 9.77
N SER A 162 -1.21 -17.25 8.66
CA SER A 162 -0.65 -18.60 8.70
C SER A 162 0.60 -18.68 9.58
N TYR A 163 1.46 -17.67 9.51
CA TYR A 163 2.63 -17.57 10.39
C TYR A 163 2.21 -17.48 11.86
N GLY A 164 1.26 -16.59 12.17
CA GLY A 164 0.76 -16.41 13.54
C GLY A 164 0.18 -17.68 14.14
N ILE A 165 -0.58 -18.45 13.37
CA ILE A 165 -1.18 -19.71 13.81
C ILE A 165 -0.10 -20.79 13.99
N ARG A 166 0.78 -20.99 13.01
CA ARG A 166 1.81 -22.04 13.08
C ARG A 166 2.77 -21.86 14.25
N GLU A 167 3.18 -20.63 14.49
CA GLU A 167 4.11 -20.30 15.57
C GLU A 167 3.40 -20.04 16.91
N ASN A 168 2.09 -20.21 16.95
CA ASN A 168 1.26 -19.95 18.13
C ASN A 168 1.52 -18.55 18.74
N ILE A 169 1.60 -17.52 17.88
CA ILE A 169 1.87 -16.13 18.27
C ILE A 169 0.55 -15.40 18.53
N THR A 170 -0.25 -15.20 17.49
CA THR A 170 -1.54 -14.51 17.54
C THR A 170 -2.30 -14.70 16.22
N THR A 171 -3.63 -14.59 16.29
CA THR A 171 -4.48 -14.42 15.10
C THR A 171 -4.81 -12.94 14.84
N HIS A 172 -4.33 -12.01 15.65
CA HIS A 172 -4.49 -10.57 15.45
C HIS A 172 -3.48 -10.08 14.41
N ILE A 173 -3.99 -9.78 13.22
CA ILE A 173 -3.18 -9.36 12.08
C ILE A 173 -3.50 -7.90 11.74
N ALA A 174 -2.46 -7.10 11.49
CA ALA A 174 -2.60 -5.74 11.01
C ALA A 174 -2.03 -5.57 9.60
N PHE A 175 -2.66 -4.71 8.86
CA PHE A 175 -2.18 -4.24 7.57
C PHE A 175 -2.02 -2.73 7.59
N GLY A 176 -0.76 -2.26 7.42
CA GLY A 176 -0.47 -0.84 7.30
C GLY A 176 -0.70 -0.40 5.87
N ASN A 177 -1.78 0.32 5.62
CA ASN A 177 -2.15 0.75 4.30
C ASN A 177 -2.40 2.25 4.21
N TYR A 178 -2.37 2.77 2.98
CA TYR A 178 -2.71 4.14 2.70
C TYR A 178 -4.24 4.31 2.74
N ASN A 179 -4.72 5.32 3.44
CA ASN A 179 -6.15 5.62 3.46
C ASN A 179 -6.59 6.21 2.13
N SER A 180 -7.19 5.39 1.31
CA SER A 180 -7.86 5.81 0.08
C SER A 180 -9.30 6.28 0.31
N SER A 181 -9.82 6.25 1.55
CA SER A 181 -11.21 6.58 1.87
C SER A 181 -11.61 8.03 1.56
N TYR A 182 -10.64 8.93 1.40
CA TYR A 182 -10.90 10.25 0.80
C TYR A 182 -11.24 10.17 -0.70
N LEU A 183 -11.20 8.97 -1.26
CA LEU A 183 -11.34 8.69 -2.68
C LEU A 183 -12.59 7.85 -2.98
N GLU A 184 -13.53 7.77 -2.03
CA GLU A 184 -14.77 6.97 -2.17
C GLU A 184 -15.52 7.25 -3.49
N ASP A 185 -15.31 8.42 -4.08
CA ASP A 185 -15.91 8.77 -5.36
C ASP A 185 -14.93 8.77 -6.56
N ASN A 186 -13.63 8.50 -6.38
CA ASN A 186 -12.66 8.86 -7.42
C ASN A 186 -11.47 7.93 -7.61
N TYR A 187 -11.35 7.48 -8.75
CA TYR A 187 -10.34 7.28 -9.80
C TYR A 187 -8.88 6.95 -9.39
N PHE A 188 -8.38 7.30 -8.20
CA PHE A 188 -6.96 7.13 -7.88
C PHE A 188 -6.57 5.77 -7.36
N ASP A 189 -7.44 5.13 -6.64
CA ASP A 189 -7.16 3.82 -6.08
C ASP A 189 -8.27 2.82 -6.39
N ARG A 190 -8.30 2.45 -7.61
CA ARG A 190 -8.86 1.16 -7.98
C ARG A 190 -7.83 0.04 -7.71
N CYS A 191 -6.94 0.22 -6.75
CA CYS A 191 -6.18 -0.89 -6.20
C CYS A 191 -7.08 -1.64 -5.23
N ALA A 192 -7.71 -2.70 -5.68
CA ALA A 192 -8.59 -3.53 -4.87
C ALA A 192 -7.96 -3.96 -3.53
N GLY A 193 -6.63 -3.96 -3.43
CA GLY A 193 -5.91 -4.20 -2.19
C GLY A 193 -6.11 -3.15 -1.09
N ASP A 194 -6.68 -1.99 -1.43
CA ASP A 194 -6.93 -0.88 -0.51
C ASP A 194 -8.44 -0.64 -0.32
N CYS A 195 -9.28 -1.43 -0.98
CA CYS A 195 -10.74 -1.33 -0.93
C CYS A 195 -11.28 -1.94 0.37
N VAL A 196 -12.14 -1.21 1.08
CA VAL A 196 -12.79 -1.67 2.32
C VAL A 196 -13.57 -2.96 2.06
N ASP A 197 -14.34 -3.02 0.98
CA ASP A 197 -15.16 -4.19 0.63
C ASP A 197 -14.33 -5.47 0.46
N MET A 198 -13.10 -5.33 -0.03
CA MET A 198 -12.17 -6.47 -0.15
C MET A 198 -11.71 -6.98 1.20
N TRP A 199 -11.50 -6.09 2.17
CA TRP A 199 -11.11 -6.48 3.52
C TRP A 199 -12.28 -7.06 4.31
N GLU A 200 -13.49 -6.52 4.13
CA GLU A 200 -14.71 -7.11 4.67
C GLU A 200 -14.93 -8.51 4.13
N ALA A 201 -14.81 -8.70 2.81
CA ALA A 201 -14.90 -10.01 2.18
C ALA A 201 -13.81 -10.98 2.70
N TYR A 202 -12.60 -10.51 2.94
CA TYR A 202 -11.53 -11.32 3.53
C TYR A 202 -11.88 -11.74 4.95
N ASN A 203 -12.37 -10.82 5.78
CA ASN A 203 -12.79 -11.13 7.14
C ASN A 203 -13.91 -12.20 7.15
N ASP A 204 -14.93 -12.03 6.33
CA ASP A 204 -16.04 -12.99 6.20
C ASP A 204 -15.57 -14.40 5.83
N ILE A 205 -14.62 -14.49 4.90
CA ILE A 205 -14.03 -15.76 4.50
C ILE A 205 -13.28 -16.40 5.69
N ILE A 206 -12.45 -15.66 6.37
CA ILE A 206 -11.64 -16.19 7.48
C ILE A 206 -12.50 -16.54 8.71
N GLN A 207 -13.60 -15.83 8.93
CA GLN A 207 -14.55 -16.14 10.00
C GLN A 207 -15.19 -17.53 9.88
N ARG A 208 -15.13 -18.16 8.70
CA ARG A 208 -15.52 -19.56 8.53
C ARG A 208 -14.63 -20.54 9.32
N CYS A 209 -13.44 -20.10 9.73
CA CYS A 209 -12.49 -20.92 10.49
C CYS A 209 -12.10 -20.31 11.84
N ILE A 210 -12.14 -18.97 11.94
CA ILE A 210 -11.75 -18.23 13.14
C ILE A 210 -12.91 -17.31 13.51
N PRO A 211 -13.78 -17.71 14.44
CA PRO A 211 -14.93 -16.89 14.83
C PRO A 211 -14.52 -15.49 15.29
N ASN A 212 -15.26 -14.48 14.84
CA ASN A 212 -15.03 -13.07 15.13
C ASN A 212 -13.64 -12.55 14.67
N PHE A 213 -13.03 -13.19 13.68
CA PHE A 213 -11.80 -12.66 13.09
C PHE A 213 -12.07 -11.28 12.46
N GLU A 214 -11.24 -10.35 12.78
CA GLU A 214 -11.23 -9.01 12.16
C GLU A 214 -9.78 -8.61 11.95
N MET A 215 -9.44 -8.30 10.72
CA MET A 215 -8.10 -7.79 10.42
C MET A 215 -8.07 -6.30 10.70
N ASP A 216 -7.06 -5.85 11.43
CA ASP A 216 -6.84 -4.43 11.70
C ASP A 216 -6.18 -3.77 10.48
N VAL A 217 -6.96 -3.02 9.71
CA VAL A 217 -6.46 -2.25 8.57
C VAL A 217 -6.16 -0.83 9.04
N ASN A 218 -4.90 -0.57 9.34
CA ASN A 218 -4.45 0.76 9.74
C ASN A 218 -4.35 1.69 8.54
N LEU A 219 -5.40 2.44 8.30
CA LEU A 219 -5.50 3.42 7.22
C LEU A 219 -4.88 4.75 7.68
N THR A 220 -3.73 5.12 7.11
CA THR A 220 -3.09 6.41 7.31
C THR A 220 -3.01 7.19 6.01
N ASN A 221 -3.26 8.49 6.06
CA ASN A 221 -2.95 9.36 4.93
C ASN A 221 -1.45 9.70 4.90
N MET A 222 -0.99 10.35 3.85
CA MET A 222 0.42 10.70 3.68
C MET A 222 0.91 11.67 4.76
N GLY A 223 0.06 12.62 5.17
CA GLY A 223 0.39 13.58 6.23
C GLY A 223 0.60 12.87 7.56
N ASP A 224 -0.36 12.06 8.00
CA ASP A 224 -0.27 11.30 9.26
C ASP A 224 0.98 10.40 9.27
N THR A 225 1.27 9.74 8.15
CA THR A 225 2.48 8.92 8.00
C THR A 225 3.74 9.76 8.20
N LEU A 226 3.82 10.92 7.59
CA LEU A 226 4.98 11.79 7.68
C LEU A 226 5.07 12.49 9.05
N ASP A 227 3.95 12.82 9.69
CA ASP A 227 3.92 13.35 11.06
C ASP A 227 4.53 12.35 12.05
N ILE A 228 4.18 11.08 11.93
CA ILE A 228 4.75 10.00 12.77
C ILE A 228 6.26 9.85 12.53
N LEU A 229 6.71 10.05 11.29
CA LEU A 229 8.09 9.82 10.88
C LEU A 229 8.99 11.05 10.89
N ALA A 230 8.43 12.27 11.05
CA ALA A 230 9.16 13.53 10.83
C ALA A 230 10.45 13.66 11.67
N ASP A 231 10.44 13.15 12.90
CA ASP A 231 11.60 13.15 13.79
C ASP A 231 12.49 11.91 13.68
N ARG A 232 12.12 10.97 12.82
CA ARG A 232 12.83 9.70 12.57
C ARG A 232 13.33 9.64 11.13
N THR A 233 14.18 10.62 10.77
CA THR A 233 14.79 10.70 9.43
C THR A 233 15.62 9.46 9.09
N ASP A 234 16.13 8.73 10.08
CA ASP A 234 16.79 7.43 9.93
C ASP A 234 15.83 6.38 9.31
N LEU A 235 14.57 6.34 9.76
CA LEU A 235 13.54 5.43 9.25
C LEU A 235 13.07 5.86 7.86
N ILE A 236 12.86 7.17 7.64
CA ILE A 236 12.51 7.68 6.30
C ILE A 236 13.60 7.32 5.31
N ASN A 237 14.86 7.52 5.67
CA ASN A 237 16.00 7.24 4.81
C ASN A 237 16.14 5.74 4.48
N ALA A 238 15.83 4.87 5.43
CA ALA A 238 15.87 3.43 5.23
C ALA A 238 14.65 2.87 4.47
N SER A 239 13.53 3.62 4.42
CA SER A 239 12.27 3.15 3.82
C SER A 239 12.24 3.27 2.30
N ILE A 240 11.54 2.35 1.62
CA ILE A 240 11.32 2.39 0.17
C ILE A 240 9.87 2.79 -0.10
N SER A 241 9.69 3.99 -0.66
CA SER A 241 8.35 4.50 -1.05
C SER A 241 8.31 5.08 -2.47
N CYS A 242 9.38 4.90 -3.22
CA CYS A 242 9.53 5.49 -4.56
C CYS A 242 8.97 4.56 -5.64
N LEU A 243 8.11 5.11 -6.51
CA LEU A 243 7.56 4.39 -7.68
C LEU A 243 8.55 4.25 -8.83
N CYS A 244 9.69 4.95 -8.79
CA CYS A 244 10.68 4.91 -9.85
C CYS A 244 11.44 3.58 -9.83
N ARG A 245 11.67 3.02 -11.02
CA ARG A 245 12.51 1.83 -11.17
C ARG A 245 13.90 2.08 -10.56
N HIS A 246 14.40 1.10 -9.85
CA HIS A 246 15.68 1.17 -9.14
C HIS A 246 16.82 1.73 -9.99
N SER A 247 16.97 1.26 -11.23
CA SER A 247 18.03 1.69 -12.16
C SER A 247 18.02 3.17 -12.54
N LEU A 248 16.89 3.86 -12.37
CA LEU A 248 16.75 5.29 -12.69
C LEU A 248 16.70 6.17 -11.44
N ARG A 249 16.57 5.58 -10.28
CA ARG A 249 16.33 6.31 -9.02
C ARG A 249 17.51 7.21 -8.66
N ASP A 250 18.70 6.66 -8.65
CA ASP A 250 19.91 7.41 -8.31
C ASP A 250 20.24 8.49 -9.35
N TYR A 251 20.06 8.19 -10.63
CA TYR A 251 20.23 9.19 -11.68
C TYR A 251 19.30 10.39 -11.48
N ARG A 252 18.02 10.17 -11.19
CA ARG A 252 17.04 11.23 -10.96
C ARG A 252 17.31 11.98 -9.66
N ARG A 253 17.70 11.30 -8.58
CA ARG A 253 18.09 11.92 -7.32
C ARG A 253 19.26 12.86 -7.50
N ASN A 254 20.31 12.44 -8.21
CA ASN A 254 21.45 13.25 -8.53
C ASN A 254 21.07 14.46 -9.41
N TRP A 255 20.19 14.25 -10.38
CA TRP A 255 19.66 15.36 -11.18
C TRP A 255 18.95 16.41 -10.31
N VAL A 256 18.15 16.03 -9.30
CA VAL A 256 17.53 16.99 -8.36
C VAL A 256 18.60 17.75 -7.57
N LYS A 257 19.62 17.03 -7.08
CA LYS A 257 20.75 17.66 -6.37
C LYS A 257 21.48 18.67 -7.25
N ASP A 258 21.81 18.30 -8.48
CA ASP A 258 22.58 19.14 -9.41
C ASP A 258 21.77 20.33 -9.91
N THR A 259 20.45 20.17 -10.09
CA THR A 259 19.58 21.21 -10.66
C THR A 259 19.06 22.18 -9.61
N TYR A 260 18.69 21.70 -8.43
CA TYR A 260 18.00 22.48 -7.39
C TYR A 260 18.78 22.60 -6.08
N GLY A 261 19.92 21.94 -5.96
CA GLY A 261 20.73 21.92 -4.74
C GLY A 261 20.12 21.16 -3.58
N ILE A 262 19.09 20.34 -3.84
CA ILE A 262 18.38 19.57 -2.81
C ILE A 262 18.90 18.14 -2.72
N GLU A 263 19.38 17.77 -1.53
CA GLU A 263 19.77 16.39 -1.22
C GLU A 263 18.58 15.63 -0.65
N LEU A 264 18.06 14.69 -1.44
CA LEU A 264 16.94 13.86 -1.06
C LEU A 264 17.40 12.65 -0.27
N PHE A 265 16.48 12.06 0.52
CA PHE A 265 16.71 10.79 1.20
C PHE A 265 17.12 9.67 0.22
N GLU A 266 17.82 8.67 0.72
CA GLU A 266 18.09 7.43 -0.02
C GLU A 266 16.77 6.83 -0.56
N HIS A 267 16.86 6.06 -1.62
CA HIS A 267 15.71 5.42 -2.24
C HIS A 267 14.60 6.38 -2.74
N ARG A 268 14.90 7.67 -2.93
CA ARG A 268 14.00 8.68 -3.52
C ARG A 268 14.51 9.10 -4.89
N CYS A 269 13.58 9.19 -5.86
CA CYS A 269 13.93 9.69 -7.20
C CYS A 269 13.71 11.20 -7.34
N GLY A 270 12.90 11.79 -6.46
CA GLY A 270 12.56 13.21 -6.50
C GLY A 270 11.68 13.64 -7.69
N SER A 271 11.16 12.70 -8.48
CA SER A 271 10.36 13.04 -9.66
C SER A 271 9.01 12.30 -9.74
N CYS A 272 8.78 11.26 -8.94
CA CYS A 272 7.45 10.68 -8.81
C CYS A 272 6.63 11.44 -7.76
N TYR A 273 5.30 11.34 -7.85
CA TYR A 273 4.42 12.10 -6.96
C TYR A 273 4.69 11.80 -5.48
N LYS A 274 4.94 10.54 -5.08
CA LYS A 274 5.25 10.18 -3.69
C LYS A 274 6.49 10.90 -3.16
N CYS A 275 7.56 10.98 -3.95
CA CYS A 275 8.76 11.72 -3.56
C CYS A 275 8.53 13.23 -3.53
N CYS A 276 7.70 13.76 -4.44
CA CYS A 276 7.36 15.18 -4.48
C CYS A 276 6.56 15.59 -3.24
N VAL A 277 5.54 14.81 -2.87
CA VAL A 277 4.73 15.04 -1.67
C VAL A 277 5.61 14.99 -0.42
N GLU A 278 6.44 13.96 -0.30
CA GLU A 278 7.35 13.81 0.83
C GLU A 278 8.29 15.02 0.97
N TYR A 279 8.91 15.47 -0.13
CA TYR A 279 9.75 16.66 -0.09
C TYR A 279 8.98 17.90 0.35
N MET A 280 7.81 18.14 -0.25
CA MET A 280 7.01 19.32 0.05
C MET A 280 6.61 19.35 1.53
N TYR A 281 6.15 18.22 2.07
CA TYR A 281 5.85 18.09 3.49
C TYR A 281 7.07 18.39 4.36
N MET A 282 8.20 17.74 4.08
CA MET A 282 9.42 17.89 4.89
C MET A 282 9.99 19.32 4.82
N ALA A 283 9.86 19.97 3.68
CA ALA A 283 10.27 21.38 3.51
C ALA A 283 9.33 22.35 4.24
N ASP A 284 8.03 22.06 4.24
CA ASP A 284 7.03 22.88 4.94
C ASP A 284 7.14 22.79 6.47
N HIS A 285 7.69 21.68 6.97
CA HIS A 285 7.92 21.44 8.40
C HIS A 285 9.38 21.65 8.83
N ASP A 286 10.18 22.37 8.03
CA ASP A 286 11.58 22.66 8.30
C ASP A 286 12.50 21.43 8.54
N LYS A 287 12.09 20.27 7.98
CA LYS A 287 12.87 19.02 8.06
C LYS A 287 13.80 18.81 6.86
N MET A 288 13.61 19.59 5.79
CA MET A 288 14.47 19.65 4.61
C MET A 288 14.61 21.09 4.14
N PRO A 289 15.74 21.45 3.46
CA PRO A 289 15.90 22.77 2.89
C PRO A 289 14.78 23.11 1.89
N TYR A 290 14.18 24.27 2.02
CA TYR A 290 13.18 24.77 1.08
C TYR A 290 13.84 25.33 -0.18
N SER A 291 13.39 24.90 -1.34
CA SER A 291 13.72 25.44 -2.66
C SER A 291 12.44 25.75 -3.41
N GLU A 292 12.20 27.03 -3.71
CA GLU A 292 11.01 27.48 -4.43
C GLU A 292 10.89 26.81 -5.81
N ASP A 293 12.00 26.69 -6.53
CA ASP A 293 12.02 26.12 -7.87
C ASP A 293 11.73 24.60 -7.84
N TYR A 294 12.28 23.88 -6.86
CA TYR A 294 12.00 22.46 -6.73
C TYR A 294 10.59 22.21 -6.19
N TYR A 295 10.09 23.06 -5.30
CA TYR A 295 8.71 23.02 -4.84
C TYR A 295 7.72 23.19 -6.01
N LYS A 296 7.97 24.19 -6.89
CA LYS A 296 7.20 24.37 -8.13
C LYS A 296 7.26 23.17 -9.07
N TYR A 297 8.45 22.56 -9.19
CA TYR A 297 8.59 21.33 -9.96
C TYR A 297 7.72 20.20 -9.39
N CYS A 298 7.76 20.00 -8.06
CA CYS A 298 6.95 18.99 -7.38
C CYS A 298 5.46 19.21 -7.62
N LEU A 299 4.96 20.43 -7.47
CA LEU A 299 3.58 20.79 -7.81
C LEU A 299 3.23 20.43 -9.25
N GLY A 300 4.15 20.72 -10.20
CA GLY A 300 3.97 20.38 -11.60
C GLY A 300 3.88 18.87 -11.85
N GLN A 301 4.56 18.03 -11.07
CA GLN A 301 4.42 16.57 -11.16
C GLN A 301 3.05 16.10 -10.65
N LEU A 302 2.61 16.62 -9.51
CA LEU A 302 1.29 16.31 -8.96
C LEU A 302 0.16 16.70 -9.92
N TYR A 303 0.27 17.87 -10.53
CA TYR A 303 -0.68 18.29 -11.56
C TYR A 303 -0.76 17.32 -12.75
N LYS A 304 0.39 16.81 -13.22
CA LYS A 304 0.41 15.83 -14.34
C LYS A 304 -0.30 14.53 -13.95
N VAL A 305 -0.12 14.07 -12.73
CA VAL A 305 -0.83 12.88 -12.23
C VAL A 305 -2.32 13.15 -12.20
N ALA A 306 -2.75 14.26 -11.59
CA ALA A 306 -4.16 14.62 -11.54
C ALA A 306 -4.81 14.70 -12.92
N GLN A 307 -4.10 15.26 -13.92
CA GLN A 307 -4.59 15.30 -15.31
C GLN A 307 -4.69 13.91 -15.95
N ALA A 308 -3.70 13.05 -15.72
CA ALA A 308 -3.67 11.71 -16.30
C ALA A 308 -4.85 10.87 -15.81
N GLU A 309 -5.18 11.00 -14.53
CA GLU A 309 -6.27 10.27 -13.87
C GLU A 309 -7.65 10.91 -14.09
N LYS A 310 -7.73 12.01 -14.85
CA LYS A 310 -8.97 12.76 -15.14
C LYS A 310 -9.77 13.13 -13.88
N VAL A 311 -9.08 13.43 -12.78
CA VAL A 311 -9.73 13.81 -11.53
C VAL A 311 -10.49 15.11 -11.72
N PRO A 312 -11.79 15.16 -11.44
CA PRO A 312 -12.54 16.39 -11.41
C PRO A 312 -12.09 17.20 -10.20
N VAL A 313 -11.20 18.14 -10.43
CA VAL A 313 -10.65 18.99 -9.38
C VAL A 313 -11.52 20.22 -9.25
N THR A 314 -12.36 20.23 -8.23
CA THR A 314 -13.24 21.38 -7.92
C THR A 314 -12.56 22.40 -7.05
N ASP A 315 -11.62 21.98 -6.23
CA ASP A 315 -10.82 22.82 -5.34
C ASP A 315 -9.39 22.28 -5.24
N ILE A 316 -8.41 23.17 -5.12
CA ILE A 316 -7.01 22.78 -4.93
C ILE A 316 -6.80 22.07 -3.59
N THR A 317 -7.59 22.43 -2.57
CA THR A 317 -7.58 21.77 -1.26
C THR A 317 -8.01 20.32 -1.36
N ASP A 318 -8.98 19.98 -2.19
CA ASP A 318 -9.42 18.60 -2.38
C ASP A 318 -8.34 17.76 -3.06
N VAL A 319 -7.69 18.28 -4.10
CA VAL A 319 -6.55 17.61 -4.73
C VAL A 319 -5.39 17.45 -3.77
N TRP A 320 -5.10 18.48 -3.01
CA TRP A 320 -4.02 18.45 -2.04
C TRP A 320 -4.37 17.58 -0.84
N GLY A 321 -5.63 17.55 -0.42
CA GLY A 321 -6.13 16.62 0.58
C GLY A 321 -5.86 15.16 0.18
N HIS A 322 -6.07 14.83 -1.09
CA HIS A 322 -5.79 13.49 -1.60
C HIS A 322 -4.31 13.15 -1.69
N PHE A 323 -3.48 14.10 -2.17
CA PHE A 323 -2.06 13.82 -2.41
C PHE A 323 -1.15 14.13 -1.23
N ILE A 324 -1.46 15.18 -0.49
CA ILE A 324 -0.60 15.73 0.53
C ILE A 324 -1.19 15.51 1.92
N ALA A 325 -2.53 15.60 2.05
CA ALA A 325 -3.28 15.49 3.30
C ALA A 325 -2.75 16.42 4.43
N TYR A 326 -2.18 17.56 4.04
CA TYR A 326 -1.79 18.63 4.95
C TYR A 326 -1.95 20.00 4.27
N PRO A 327 -2.28 21.06 5.03
CA PRO A 327 -2.43 22.38 4.46
C PRO A 327 -1.09 22.97 4.03
N ILE A 328 -1.00 23.44 2.78
CA ILE A 328 0.13 24.22 2.31
C ILE A 328 -0.01 25.64 2.86
N GLU A 329 1.06 26.20 3.40
CA GLU A 329 1.04 27.58 3.86
C GLU A 329 0.64 28.53 2.73
N GLN A 330 -0.32 29.42 3.00
CA GLN A 330 -0.83 30.39 2.03
C GLN A 330 0.27 31.25 1.40
N SER A 331 1.29 31.62 2.19
CA SER A 331 2.44 32.39 1.69
C SER A 331 3.24 31.66 0.64
N LYS A 332 3.51 30.36 0.83
CA LYS A 332 4.18 29.49 -0.14
C LYS A 332 3.31 29.27 -1.38
N LEU A 333 2.02 29.02 -1.17
CA LEU A 333 1.06 28.89 -2.26
C LEU A 333 0.98 30.19 -3.08
N GLN A 334 0.92 31.37 -2.43
CA GLN A 334 0.88 32.66 -3.11
C GLN A 334 2.15 32.94 -3.94
N SER A 335 3.34 32.58 -3.42
CA SER A 335 4.60 32.66 -4.15
C SER A 335 4.56 31.81 -5.44
N ILE A 336 4.02 30.60 -5.35
CA ILE A 336 3.87 29.69 -6.48
C ILE A 336 2.85 30.22 -7.49
N LEU A 337 1.73 30.79 -7.03
CA LEU A 337 0.70 31.43 -7.85
C LEU A 337 1.26 32.59 -8.67
N ASN A 338 2.34 33.23 -8.24
CA ASN A 338 3.00 34.29 -8.98
C ASN A 338 3.81 33.80 -10.19
N CYS A 339 4.04 32.49 -10.31
CA CYS A 339 4.65 31.90 -11.50
C CYS A 339 3.62 31.81 -12.65
N LYS A 340 3.91 32.47 -13.79
CA LYS A 340 2.96 32.58 -14.92
C LYS A 340 2.45 31.23 -15.46
N MET A 341 3.29 30.21 -15.42
CA MET A 341 2.96 28.86 -15.90
C MET A 341 2.05 28.11 -14.93
N LEU A 342 2.18 28.33 -13.64
CA LEU A 342 1.38 27.68 -12.61
C LEU A 342 0.05 28.40 -12.37
N ARG A 343 -0.01 29.73 -12.59
CA ARG A 343 -1.28 30.47 -12.47
C ARG A 343 -2.40 29.92 -13.33
N THR A 344 -2.11 29.60 -14.59
CA THR A 344 -3.09 29.05 -15.51
C THR A 344 -3.57 27.66 -15.05
N LYS A 345 -2.65 26.84 -14.50
CA LYS A 345 -2.94 25.50 -14.04
C LYS A 345 -3.74 25.47 -12.73
N ILE A 346 -3.41 26.36 -11.81
CA ILE A 346 -4.14 26.48 -10.53
C ILE A 346 -5.53 27.05 -10.74
N LYS A 347 -5.68 28.02 -11.64
CA LYS A 347 -6.99 28.53 -12.05
C LYS A 347 -7.87 27.43 -12.65
N TRP A 348 -7.28 26.55 -13.45
CA TRP A 348 -8.00 25.39 -13.98
C TRP A 348 -8.45 24.44 -12.86
N TRP A 349 -7.64 24.15 -11.87
CA TRP A 349 -8.01 23.37 -10.72
C TRP A 349 -9.13 23.99 -9.89
N GLN A 350 -9.11 25.31 -9.75
CA GLN A 350 -10.17 26.04 -9.03
C GLN A 350 -11.45 26.24 -9.86
N GLY A 351 -11.50 25.71 -11.07
CA GLY A 351 -12.67 25.87 -11.95
C GLY A 351 -12.91 27.31 -12.43
N VAL A 352 -11.91 28.19 -12.29
CA VAL A 352 -12.04 29.64 -12.61
C VAL A 352 -11.93 29.93 -14.12
N ASP A 353 -11.47 28.94 -14.90
CA ASP A 353 -11.31 29.01 -16.35
C ASP A 353 -12.12 27.89 -17.06
N ARG A 354 -13.40 27.70 -16.72
CA ARG A 354 -14.34 26.86 -17.48
C ARG A 354 -15.13 27.68 -18.46
#